data_3e8a66143bab3a94b6494e5051f88970
#
_entry.id   3e8a66143bab3a94b6494e5051f88970
#
_cell.length_a   1.000
_cell.length_b   1.000
_cell.length_c   1.000
_cell.angle_alpha   90.00
_cell.angle_beta   90.00
_cell.angle_gamma   90.00
#
_symmetry.space_group_name_H-M   'P 1'
#
loop_
_entity.id
_entity.type
_entity.pdbx_description
1 polymer ?
#
loop_
_entity_poly.entity_id
_entity_poly.type
_entity_poly.pdbx_seq_one_letter_code
_entity_poly.pdbx_strand_id
1 'polypeptide(L)'
;MGKVLLEKLLYSCSDLERIYVLMRPKRGKSPQTRIEDWLKLPVFKRIREEKPEVYKKLVPIPGDVTSDKLGISPEHERLLIEQAEIVFHCAATLKLEARLKDAIEMNTIGTKRILDLCLQMKRLKALLHLSTAFCYCDKEVLTEKVHDFHHNPYDLMRTVEWMDEKALDMITPNLLKPHPNTYTYSKRLAEMMVRDAYSNLRVCIVRPSIVCPANAEPVEGWVDSLNGPVGIMVAGGKGIIRSMLCNGEYNAEVIPVDLAINGLITIAYTLGQMEEMPKEIPVYNITCRETKRTTWKEVLDLGKATAYEYPFEAGVWYPDGDITMNKTYHTICVMLFHWLPAYFIDFLMFCFGQKRFMCRIQNMVTEGLSLLQFFTTRQWDFKSHQYQAIAQHLTPEDNVIFTMDVDAINTKDYLRRIILGGRQFCMREPLSTLPKARIQLKFLYVLDKVAKAFMLYLMAWLFLTLTGLKAPVYEMLGWA
;
A
#
# COMPACT_ATOMS: atom_id res chain seq x y z
N MET A 1 -2.16 7.98 -2.91
CA MET A 1 -2.35 9.16 -2.04
C MET A 1 -2.13 10.47 -2.79
N GLY A 2 -0.93 10.84 -3.29
CA GLY A 2 -0.66 12.19 -3.84
C GLY A 2 -1.64 12.68 -4.92
N LYS A 3 -2.09 11.81 -5.84
CA LYS A 3 -3.09 12.20 -6.86
C LYS A 3 -4.46 12.48 -6.24
N VAL A 4 -4.88 11.71 -5.23
CA VAL A 4 -6.15 11.94 -4.52
C VAL A 4 -6.06 13.22 -3.69
N LEU A 5 -4.89 13.50 -3.06
CA LEU A 5 -4.65 14.76 -2.36
C LEU A 5 -4.78 15.96 -3.31
N LEU A 6 -4.11 15.91 -4.46
CA LEU A 6 -4.19 17.00 -5.46
C LEU A 6 -5.63 17.20 -5.93
N GLU A 7 -6.34 16.13 -6.21
CA GLU A 7 -7.72 16.17 -6.63
C GLU A 7 -8.61 16.80 -5.55
N LYS A 8 -8.50 16.35 -4.30
CA LYS A 8 -9.31 16.84 -3.19
C LYS A 8 -9.04 18.32 -2.90
N LEU A 9 -7.77 18.74 -2.91
CA LEU A 9 -7.40 20.15 -2.74
C LEU A 9 -7.98 21.03 -3.85
N LEU A 10 -7.83 20.63 -5.10
CA LEU A 10 -8.36 21.38 -6.24
C LEU A 10 -9.88 21.48 -6.25
N TYR A 11 -10.56 20.39 -5.87
CA TYR A 11 -12.02 20.33 -5.93
C TYR A 11 -12.68 21.03 -4.72
N SER A 12 -12.17 20.80 -3.52
CA SER A 12 -12.83 21.21 -2.27
C SER A 12 -12.25 22.46 -1.62
N CYS A 13 -10.99 22.84 -1.95
CA CYS A 13 -10.34 24.02 -1.36
C CYS A 13 -10.27 25.14 -2.42
N SER A 14 -11.38 25.86 -2.63
CA SER A 14 -11.53 26.88 -3.70
C SER A 14 -10.56 28.06 -3.55
N ASP A 15 -10.18 28.38 -2.32
CA ASP A 15 -9.40 29.60 -2.00
C ASP A 15 -7.88 29.39 -2.14
N LEU A 16 -7.46 28.16 -2.44
CA LEU A 16 -6.06 27.90 -2.77
C LEU A 16 -5.67 28.66 -4.05
N GLU A 17 -4.61 29.45 -3.94
CA GLU A 17 -4.09 30.24 -5.07
C GLU A 17 -3.31 29.35 -6.03
N ARG A 18 -2.35 28.58 -5.52
CA ARG A 18 -1.48 27.68 -6.29
C ARG A 18 -1.14 26.42 -5.51
N ILE A 19 -0.88 25.35 -6.25
CA ILE A 19 -0.35 24.10 -5.73
C ILE A 19 0.94 23.77 -6.50
N TYR A 20 2.07 23.89 -5.83
CA TYR A 20 3.38 23.54 -6.36
C TYR A 20 3.62 22.05 -6.21
N VAL A 21 3.94 21.35 -7.30
CA VAL A 21 4.14 19.88 -7.29
C VAL A 21 5.57 19.58 -7.68
N LEU A 22 6.41 19.23 -6.69
CA LEU A 22 7.77 18.75 -6.95
C LEU A 22 7.72 17.43 -7.69
N MET A 23 8.30 17.38 -8.89
CA MET A 23 8.15 16.24 -9.78
C MET A 23 9.37 16.04 -10.68
N ARG A 24 9.96 14.85 -10.60
CA ARG A 24 11.06 14.48 -11.49
C ARG A 24 10.59 14.15 -12.91
N PRO A 25 11.39 14.38 -13.94
CA PRO A 25 11.16 13.81 -15.26
C PRO A 25 11.10 12.28 -15.19
N LYS A 26 10.26 11.64 -15.99
CA LYS A 26 10.14 10.17 -15.99
C LYS A 26 9.84 9.64 -17.38
N ARG A 27 10.64 8.67 -17.83
CA ARG A 27 10.47 8.01 -19.14
C ARG A 27 10.41 9.02 -20.30
N GLY A 28 11.28 10.03 -20.29
CA GLY A 28 11.33 11.07 -21.32
C GLY A 28 10.22 12.13 -21.25
N LYS A 29 9.30 12.04 -20.29
CA LYS A 29 8.23 13.03 -20.09
C LYS A 29 8.65 14.09 -19.10
N SER A 30 8.40 15.36 -19.47
CA SER A 30 8.59 16.52 -18.58
C SER A 30 7.57 16.50 -17.43
N PRO A 31 7.82 17.21 -16.33
CA PRO A 31 6.83 17.40 -15.26
C PRO A 31 5.47 17.92 -15.76
N GLN A 32 5.49 18.88 -16.67
CA GLN A 32 4.27 19.42 -17.29
C GLN A 32 3.46 18.33 -18.02
N THR A 33 4.10 17.59 -18.93
CA THR A 33 3.45 16.49 -19.66
C THR A 33 2.91 15.42 -18.70
N ARG A 34 3.61 15.17 -17.59
CA ARG A 34 3.17 14.22 -16.57
C ARG A 34 1.91 14.68 -15.85
N ILE A 35 1.78 15.97 -15.53
CA ILE A 35 0.54 16.53 -14.97
C ILE A 35 -0.60 16.40 -15.98
N GLU A 36 -0.39 16.77 -17.23
CA GLU A 36 -1.40 16.61 -18.29
C GLU A 36 -1.89 15.17 -18.43
N ASP A 37 -0.98 14.20 -18.34
CA ASP A 37 -1.34 12.78 -18.34
C ASP A 37 -2.13 12.38 -17.08
N TRP A 38 -1.79 12.93 -15.91
CA TRP A 38 -2.57 12.66 -14.68
C TRP A 38 -3.98 13.21 -14.77
N LEU A 39 -4.15 14.40 -15.33
CA LEU A 39 -5.45 15.03 -15.49
C LEU A 39 -6.40 14.22 -16.38
N LYS A 40 -5.89 13.32 -17.23
CA LYS A 40 -6.70 12.39 -18.05
C LYS A 40 -7.20 11.18 -17.25
N LEU A 41 -6.62 10.90 -16.07
CA LEU A 41 -6.98 9.72 -15.27
C LEU A 41 -8.41 9.84 -14.71
N PRO A 42 -9.08 8.70 -14.45
CA PRO A 42 -10.42 8.69 -13.85
C PRO A 42 -10.53 9.47 -12.54
N VAL A 43 -9.49 9.45 -11.71
CA VAL A 43 -9.43 10.18 -10.45
C VAL A 43 -9.70 11.68 -10.58
N PHE A 44 -9.40 12.29 -11.73
CA PHE A 44 -9.66 13.72 -12.00
C PHE A 44 -10.93 13.95 -12.84
N LYS A 45 -11.82 12.95 -12.96
CA LYS A 45 -13.00 13.05 -13.82
C LYS A 45 -13.91 14.23 -13.42
N ARG A 46 -14.31 14.29 -12.13
CA ARG A 46 -15.24 15.35 -11.65
C ARG A 46 -14.66 16.75 -11.82
N ILE A 47 -13.35 16.94 -11.64
CA ILE A 47 -12.71 18.25 -11.87
C ILE A 47 -12.80 18.62 -13.36
N ARG A 48 -12.53 17.67 -14.28
CA ARG A 48 -12.63 17.95 -15.74
C ARG A 48 -14.03 18.36 -16.16
N GLU A 49 -15.05 17.78 -15.53
CA GLU A 49 -16.45 17.98 -15.91
C GLU A 49 -17.07 19.20 -15.21
N GLU A 50 -16.70 19.48 -13.96
CA GLU A 50 -17.37 20.49 -13.11
C GLU A 50 -16.54 21.76 -12.89
N LYS A 51 -15.21 21.66 -12.81
CA LYS A 51 -14.32 22.79 -12.45
C LYS A 51 -13.02 22.79 -13.29
N PRO A 52 -13.08 22.78 -14.63
CA PRO A 52 -11.88 22.63 -15.48
C PRO A 52 -10.85 23.76 -15.31
N GLU A 53 -11.26 24.95 -14.88
CA GLU A 53 -10.37 26.09 -14.67
C GLU A 53 -9.39 25.93 -13.52
N VAL A 54 -9.70 25.11 -12.52
CA VAL A 54 -8.84 24.95 -11.33
C VAL A 54 -7.49 24.29 -11.65
N TYR A 55 -7.34 23.66 -12.81
CA TYR A 55 -6.06 23.12 -13.26
C TYR A 55 -4.96 24.17 -13.40
N LYS A 56 -5.33 25.41 -13.66
CA LYS A 56 -4.39 26.54 -13.77
C LYS A 56 -3.65 26.82 -12.46
N LYS A 57 -4.18 26.31 -11.34
CA LYS A 57 -3.54 26.42 -10.02
C LYS A 57 -2.39 25.41 -9.83
N LEU A 58 -2.29 24.36 -10.66
CA LEU A 58 -1.20 23.40 -10.59
C LEU A 58 0.06 23.92 -11.27
N VAL A 59 1.13 24.02 -10.50
CA VAL A 59 2.45 24.47 -10.99
C VAL A 59 3.46 23.34 -10.77
N PRO A 60 3.90 22.64 -11.84
CA PRO A 60 4.93 21.63 -11.73
C PRO A 60 6.29 22.26 -11.46
N ILE A 61 6.98 21.79 -10.43
CA ILE A 61 8.36 22.16 -10.10
C ILE A 61 9.26 20.99 -10.48
N PRO A 62 10.10 21.12 -11.52
CA PRO A 62 11.08 20.10 -11.85
C PRO A 62 12.07 19.91 -10.71
N GLY A 63 12.23 18.66 -10.21
CA GLY A 63 13.14 18.35 -9.13
C GLY A 63 12.99 16.91 -8.64
N ASP A 64 13.93 16.45 -7.81
CA ASP A 64 13.94 15.12 -7.21
C ASP A 64 14.49 15.22 -5.78
N VAL A 65 13.81 14.60 -4.82
CA VAL A 65 14.25 14.59 -3.42
C VAL A 65 15.60 13.88 -3.21
N THR A 66 16.04 13.06 -4.16
CA THR A 66 17.35 12.39 -4.14
C THR A 66 18.48 13.27 -4.68
N SER A 67 18.16 14.41 -5.27
CA SER A 67 19.15 15.34 -5.80
C SER A 67 19.54 16.40 -4.77
N ASP A 68 20.78 16.86 -4.83
CA ASP A 68 21.22 17.98 -3.99
C ASP A 68 20.32 19.20 -4.20
N LYS A 69 19.99 19.90 -3.11
CA LYS A 69 19.00 21.01 -3.12
C LYS A 69 17.70 20.66 -3.86
N LEU A 70 17.28 19.40 -3.79
CA LEU A 70 16.10 18.88 -4.49
C LEU A 70 16.18 18.96 -6.03
N GLY A 71 17.31 19.30 -6.62
CA GLY A 71 17.48 19.50 -8.06
C GLY A 71 16.58 20.60 -8.65
N ILE A 72 16.09 21.52 -7.83
CA ILE A 72 15.25 22.65 -8.27
C ILE A 72 16.12 23.81 -8.74
N SER A 73 15.60 24.63 -9.67
CA SER A 73 16.30 25.82 -10.11
C SER A 73 16.30 26.88 -9.01
N PRO A 74 17.31 27.80 -8.98
CA PRO A 74 17.34 28.90 -8.02
C PRO A 74 16.10 29.78 -8.05
N GLU A 75 15.46 29.90 -9.21
CA GLU A 75 14.21 30.62 -9.39
C GLU A 75 13.04 29.94 -8.68
N HIS A 76 12.90 28.63 -8.88
CA HIS A 76 11.87 27.83 -8.20
C HIS A 76 12.13 27.72 -6.69
N GLU A 77 13.40 27.62 -6.27
CA GLU A 77 13.75 27.63 -4.84
C GLU A 77 13.28 28.94 -4.19
N ARG A 78 13.60 30.08 -4.80
CA ARG A 78 13.18 31.41 -4.32
C ARG A 78 11.66 31.55 -4.28
N LEU A 79 10.96 31.08 -5.33
CA LEU A 79 9.51 31.07 -5.42
C LEU A 79 8.88 30.29 -4.24
N LEU A 80 9.38 29.10 -3.95
CA LEU A 80 8.88 28.25 -2.85
C LEU A 80 9.15 28.89 -1.49
N ILE A 81 10.35 29.45 -1.28
CA ILE A 81 10.73 30.13 -0.04
C ILE A 81 9.80 31.32 0.26
N GLU A 82 9.39 32.05 -0.76
CA GLU A 82 8.60 33.27 -0.59
C GLU A 82 7.09 33.02 -0.52
N GLN A 83 6.58 31.96 -1.19
CA GLN A 83 5.15 31.80 -1.40
C GLN A 83 4.53 30.59 -0.71
N ALA A 84 5.28 29.52 -0.45
CA ALA A 84 4.70 28.31 0.12
C ALA A 84 4.30 28.51 1.59
N GLU A 85 3.06 28.14 1.90
CA GLU A 85 2.49 28.23 3.26
C GLU A 85 2.25 26.86 3.89
N ILE A 86 1.93 25.85 3.08
CA ILE A 86 1.66 24.47 3.55
C ILE A 86 2.48 23.51 2.71
N VAL A 87 3.17 22.57 3.35
CA VAL A 87 3.97 21.55 2.69
C VAL A 87 3.51 20.15 3.09
N PHE A 88 3.14 19.34 2.10
CA PHE A 88 2.85 17.90 2.26
C PHE A 88 4.04 17.10 1.74
N HIS A 89 4.90 16.61 2.62
CA HIS A 89 6.02 15.76 2.25
C HIS A 89 5.59 14.30 2.13
N CYS A 90 5.08 13.94 0.94
CA CYS A 90 4.62 12.58 0.61
C CYS A 90 5.64 11.77 -0.22
N ALA A 91 6.77 12.37 -0.59
CA ALA A 91 7.77 11.71 -1.42
C ALA A 91 8.51 10.63 -0.63
N ALA A 92 8.42 9.39 -1.09
CA ALA A 92 9.10 8.24 -0.49
C ALA A 92 9.21 7.09 -1.49
N THR A 93 10.20 6.20 -1.29
CA THR A 93 10.13 4.86 -1.86
C THR A 93 9.30 3.95 -0.93
N LEU A 94 8.37 3.21 -1.52
CA LEU A 94 7.55 2.20 -0.83
C LEU A 94 8.06 0.77 -1.09
N LYS A 95 9.21 0.63 -1.77
CA LYS A 95 9.80 -0.68 -2.05
C LYS A 95 10.37 -1.24 -0.76
N LEU A 96 9.76 -2.32 -0.26
CA LEU A 96 10.22 -3.00 0.97
C LEU A 96 11.62 -3.62 0.81
N GLU A 97 11.97 -4.02 -0.42
CA GLU A 97 13.25 -4.63 -0.81
C GLU A 97 14.23 -3.63 -1.42
N ALA A 98 14.02 -2.32 -1.24
CA ALA A 98 15.00 -1.35 -1.72
C ALA A 98 16.35 -1.59 -1.04
N ARG A 99 17.46 -1.40 -1.75
CA ARG A 99 18.80 -1.40 -1.11
C ARG A 99 18.82 -0.35 -0.01
N LEU A 100 19.59 -0.60 1.03
CA LEU A 100 19.69 0.33 2.17
C LEU A 100 20.03 1.75 1.70
N LYS A 101 21.02 1.88 0.81
CA LYS A 101 21.44 3.17 0.26
C LYS A 101 20.28 3.91 -0.41
N ASP A 102 19.53 3.23 -1.28
CA ASP A 102 18.41 3.83 -2.01
C ASP A 102 17.27 4.25 -1.06
N ALA A 103 16.98 3.42 -0.04
CA ALA A 103 15.94 3.74 0.94
C ALA A 103 16.32 4.93 1.83
N ILE A 104 17.58 4.99 2.29
CA ILE A 104 18.09 6.10 3.09
C ILE A 104 18.15 7.38 2.24
N GLU A 105 18.66 7.30 1.01
CA GLU A 105 18.73 8.46 0.10
C GLU A 105 17.34 9.06 -0.15
N MET A 106 16.34 8.22 -0.44
CA MET A 106 15.00 8.70 -0.76
C MET A 106 14.22 9.15 0.47
N ASN A 107 14.19 8.32 1.55
CA ASN A 107 13.28 8.51 2.67
C ASN A 107 13.89 9.32 3.81
N THR A 108 15.21 9.24 4.02
CA THR A 108 15.90 9.93 5.13
C THR A 108 16.60 11.20 4.64
N ILE A 109 17.53 11.08 3.69
CA ILE A 109 18.26 12.24 3.16
C ILE A 109 17.30 13.16 2.38
N GLY A 110 16.36 12.57 1.60
CA GLY A 110 15.33 13.33 0.91
C GLY A 110 14.45 14.13 1.89
N THR A 111 14.12 13.56 3.05
CA THR A 111 13.39 14.29 4.11
C THR A 111 14.24 15.43 4.66
N LYS A 112 15.54 15.22 4.91
CA LYS A 112 16.44 16.29 5.34
C LYS A 112 16.43 17.46 4.36
N ARG A 113 16.56 17.21 3.06
CA ARG A 113 16.55 18.25 2.03
C ARG A 113 15.23 19.05 2.03
N ILE A 114 14.10 18.40 2.28
CA ILE A 114 12.81 19.11 2.43
C ILE A 114 12.80 19.97 3.70
N LEU A 115 13.31 19.45 4.83
CA LEU A 115 13.42 20.22 6.07
C LEU A 115 14.33 21.46 5.86
N ASP A 116 15.47 21.29 5.19
CA ASP A 116 16.42 22.38 4.91
C ASP A 116 15.79 23.49 4.02
N LEU A 117 14.92 23.12 3.07
CA LEU A 117 14.14 24.08 2.30
C LEU A 117 13.08 24.78 3.16
N CYS A 118 12.33 24.00 3.95
CA CYS A 118 11.24 24.52 4.79
C CYS A 118 11.74 25.49 5.87
N LEU A 119 12.94 25.29 6.40
CA LEU A 119 13.59 26.21 7.35
C LEU A 119 13.83 27.63 6.77
N GLN A 120 13.89 27.74 5.45
CA GLN A 120 14.10 29.02 4.76
C GLN A 120 12.76 29.68 4.37
N MET A 121 11.63 28.96 4.41
CA MET A 121 10.32 29.46 3.99
C MET A 121 9.81 30.56 4.91
N LYS A 122 9.46 31.71 4.34
CA LYS A 122 9.05 32.91 5.10
C LYS A 122 7.60 32.85 5.60
N ARG A 123 6.76 32.06 4.93
CA ARG A 123 5.31 32.02 5.16
C ARG A 123 4.80 30.67 5.62
N LEU A 124 5.69 29.75 5.99
CA LEU A 124 5.33 28.37 6.35
C LEU A 124 4.43 28.35 7.59
N LYS A 125 3.21 27.83 7.40
CA LYS A 125 2.19 27.62 8.45
C LYS A 125 2.12 26.17 8.91
N ALA A 126 2.38 25.22 8.00
CA ALA A 126 2.33 23.80 8.31
C ALA A 126 3.22 22.97 7.38
N LEU A 127 4.01 22.06 7.97
CA LEU A 127 4.72 20.99 7.27
C LEU A 127 4.20 19.64 7.79
N LEU A 128 3.70 18.79 6.91
CA LEU A 128 3.26 17.44 7.24
C LEU A 128 4.26 16.43 6.68
N HIS A 129 4.94 15.71 7.57
CA HIS A 129 5.78 14.58 7.18
C HIS A 129 4.97 13.29 7.15
N LEU A 130 4.76 12.73 5.95
CA LEU A 130 4.06 11.46 5.80
C LEU A 130 4.98 10.29 6.09
N SER A 131 4.79 9.66 7.25
CA SER A 131 5.47 8.45 7.70
C SER A 131 4.60 7.20 7.48
N THR A 132 4.63 6.24 8.37
CA THR A 132 3.80 5.03 8.37
C THR A 132 3.56 4.57 9.81
N ALA A 133 2.41 4.01 10.11
CA ALA A 133 2.14 3.38 11.39
C ALA A 133 3.07 2.19 11.70
N PHE A 134 3.71 1.63 10.67
CA PHE A 134 4.61 0.49 10.80
C PHE A 134 6.10 0.85 11.01
N CYS A 135 6.43 2.13 11.20
CA CYS A 135 7.83 2.54 11.44
C CYS A 135 8.39 2.11 12.81
N TYR A 136 7.53 1.71 13.75
CA TYR A 136 7.91 1.16 15.06
C TYR A 136 7.41 -0.28 15.20
N CYS A 137 7.76 -1.12 14.25
CA CYS A 137 7.30 -2.51 14.18
C CYS A 137 7.82 -3.43 15.32
N ASP A 138 8.71 -2.93 16.15
CA ASP A 138 9.22 -3.54 17.39
C ASP A 138 8.33 -3.30 18.61
N LYS A 139 7.32 -2.42 18.50
CA LYS A 139 6.38 -2.10 19.57
C LYS A 139 5.01 -2.67 19.27
N GLU A 140 4.44 -3.41 20.21
CA GLU A 140 3.08 -3.96 20.09
C GLU A 140 2.02 -2.85 20.14
N VAL A 141 2.23 -1.84 21.00
CA VAL A 141 1.36 -0.67 21.11
C VAL A 141 2.10 0.55 20.57
N LEU A 142 1.54 1.19 19.56
CA LEU A 142 2.09 2.42 18.99
C LEU A 142 1.24 3.63 19.40
N THR A 143 1.83 4.46 20.26
CA THR A 143 1.25 5.75 20.66
C THR A 143 1.60 6.84 19.65
N GLU A 144 0.88 7.96 19.70
CA GLU A 144 1.11 9.15 18.88
C GLU A 144 2.28 9.99 19.42
N LYS A 145 3.46 9.35 19.53
CA LYS A 145 4.74 9.94 19.97
C LYS A 145 5.89 9.42 19.14
N VAL A 146 6.96 10.21 19.03
CA VAL A 146 8.25 9.75 18.47
C VAL A 146 9.04 9.06 19.56
N HIS A 147 9.46 7.83 19.32
CA HIS A 147 10.28 7.06 20.26
C HIS A 147 11.74 7.08 19.84
N ASP A 148 12.63 7.11 20.80
CA ASP A 148 14.05 7.05 20.56
C ASP A 148 14.47 5.73 19.89
N PHE A 149 15.55 5.81 19.16
CA PHE A 149 16.16 4.69 18.47
C PHE A 149 17.69 4.77 18.66
N HIS A 150 18.33 3.61 18.74
CA HIS A 150 19.77 3.55 19.03
C HIS A 150 20.65 3.98 17.84
N HIS A 151 20.11 3.99 16.62
CA HIS A 151 20.85 4.50 15.46
C HIS A 151 20.58 5.98 15.26
N ASN A 152 21.68 6.75 15.17
CA ASN A 152 21.60 8.17 14.81
C ASN A 152 21.40 8.31 13.29
N PRO A 153 20.38 9.01 12.82
CA PRO A 153 20.12 9.19 11.38
C PRO A 153 21.29 9.86 10.64
N TYR A 154 21.95 10.82 11.27
CA TYR A 154 23.07 11.56 10.65
C TYR A 154 24.32 10.69 10.48
N ASP A 155 24.60 9.77 11.43
CA ASP A 155 25.70 8.82 11.30
C ASP A 155 25.44 7.83 10.17
N LEU A 156 24.20 7.37 10.05
CA LEU A 156 23.85 6.46 8.97
C LEU A 156 23.87 7.13 7.60
N MET A 157 23.45 8.40 7.51
CA MET A 157 23.58 9.18 6.27
C MET A 157 25.04 9.26 5.82
N ARG A 158 25.97 9.56 6.74
CA ARG A 158 27.41 9.54 6.45
C ARG A 158 27.90 8.16 6.04
N THR A 159 27.43 7.11 6.71
CA THR A 159 27.82 5.73 6.41
C THR A 159 27.45 5.32 4.99
N VAL A 160 26.23 5.61 4.53
CA VAL A 160 25.78 5.26 3.17
C VAL A 160 26.42 6.13 2.09
N GLU A 161 27.00 7.27 2.43
CA GLU A 161 27.71 8.15 1.50
C GLU A 161 29.09 7.59 1.15
N TRP A 162 29.91 7.20 2.14
CA TRP A 162 31.29 6.77 1.91
C TRP A 162 31.48 5.26 1.72
N MET A 163 30.58 4.44 2.28
CA MET A 163 30.74 2.97 2.25
C MET A 163 30.29 2.42 0.88
N ASP A 164 31.08 1.47 0.36
CA ASP A 164 30.72 0.80 -0.91
C ASP A 164 29.48 -0.08 -0.75
N GLU A 165 28.80 -0.34 -1.88
CA GLU A 165 27.52 -1.06 -1.88
C GLU A 165 27.64 -2.49 -1.32
N LYS A 166 28.73 -3.21 -1.60
CA LYS A 166 28.91 -4.60 -1.13
C LYS A 166 29.05 -4.64 0.40
N ALA A 167 29.83 -3.72 0.96
CA ALA A 167 29.99 -3.60 2.41
C ALA A 167 28.65 -3.23 3.07
N LEU A 168 27.90 -2.30 2.50
CA LEU A 168 26.55 -1.95 2.97
C LEU A 168 25.61 -3.16 2.95
N ASP A 169 25.58 -3.92 1.84
CA ASP A 169 24.72 -5.10 1.73
C ASP A 169 25.06 -6.17 2.78
N MET A 170 26.36 -6.33 3.14
CA MET A 170 26.79 -7.27 4.17
C MET A 170 26.34 -6.87 5.58
N ILE A 171 26.37 -5.59 5.93
CA ILE A 171 25.97 -5.13 7.26
C ILE A 171 24.46 -4.86 7.40
N THR A 172 23.76 -4.65 6.29
CA THR A 172 22.32 -4.30 6.25
C THR A 172 21.45 -5.24 7.09
N PRO A 173 21.55 -6.58 7.04
CA PRO A 173 20.69 -7.47 7.84
C PRO A 173 20.80 -7.25 9.35
N ASN A 174 21.98 -6.82 9.85
CA ASN A 174 22.18 -6.51 11.25
C ASN A 174 21.74 -5.09 11.60
N LEU A 175 21.99 -4.12 10.72
CA LEU A 175 21.55 -2.74 10.91
C LEU A 175 20.02 -2.61 10.95
N LEU A 176 19.32 -3.39 10.15
CA LEU A 176 17.87 -3.31 10.10
C LEU A 176 17.18 -3.76 11.38
N LYS A 177 17.79 -4.62 12.19
CA LYS A 177 17.12 -5.16 13.39
C LYS A 177 16.64 -4.05 14.32
N PRO A 178 15.40 -4.11 14.80
CA PRO A 178 14.36 -5.14 14.63
C PRO A 178 13.45 -4.96 13.41
N HIS A 179 13.76 -4.05 12.50
CA HIS A 179 12.93 -3.77 11.31
C HIS A 179 12.99 -4.90 10.28
N PRO A 180 11.85 -5.27 9.66
CA PRO A 180 11.80 -6.32 8.66
C PRO A 180 12.37 -5.92 7.30
N ASN A 181 12.50 -4.61 7.04
CA ASN A 181 12.88 -4.07 5.73
C ASN A 181 13.44 -2.65 5.84
N THR A 182 14.06 -2.21 4.76
CA THR A 182 14.69 -0.88 4.64
C THR A 182 13.66 0.27 4.65
N TYR A 183 12.43 0.01 4.24
CA TYR A 183 11.37 1.03 4.23
C TYR A 183 11.00 1.49 5.64
N THR A 184 10.60 0.55 6.52
CA THR A 184 10.22 0.87 7.90
C THR A 184 11.38 1.48 8.68
N TYR A 185 12.59 0.98 8.44
CA TYR A 185 13.82 1.49 9.02
C TYR A 185 14.11 2.94 8.63
N SER A 186 14.14 3.23 7.31
CA SER A 186 14.41 4.59 6.81
C SER A 186 13.33 5.61 7.23
N LYS A 187 12.06 5.18 7.34
CA LYS A 187 10.98 6.03 7.86
C LYS A 187 11.15 6.37 9.34
N ARG A 188 11.56 5.39 10.17
CA ARG A 188 11.87 5.67 11.58
C ARG A 188 12.98 6.71 11.74
N LEU A 189 14.05 6.58 10.96
CA LEU A 189 15.14 7.55 10.97
C LEU A 189 14.70 8.95 10.51
N ALA A 190 13.85 9.00 9.48
CA ALA A 190 13.29 10.27 9.01
C ALA A 190 12.45 10.97 10.09
N GLU A 191 11.65 10.23 10.88
CA GLU A 191 10.88 10.81 11.99
C GLU A 191 11.76 11.44 13.07
N MET A 192 12.92 10.82 13.39
CA MET A 192 13.87 11.41 14.33
C MET A 192 14.38 12.75 13.86
N MET A 193 14.73 12.87 12.56
CA MET A 193 15.18 14.14 11.98
C MET A 193 14.07 15.20 11.96
N VAL A 194 12.83 14.79 11.69
CA VAL A 194 11.67 15.69 11.74
C VAL A 194 11.43 16.19 13.17
N ARG A 195 11.56 15.31 14.17
CA ARG A 195 11.51 15.68 15.59
C ARG A 195 12.59 16.69 15.94
N ASP A 196 13.83 16.45 15.51
CA ASP A 196 14.95 17.33 15.80
C ASP A 196 14.79 18.73 15.18
N ALA A 197 14.09 18.82 14.03
CA ALA A 197 13.77 20.09 13.37
C ALA A 197 12.57 20.83 13.99
N TYR A 198 11.80 20.20 14.86
CA TYR A 198 10.53 20.71 15.40
C TYR A 198 10.68 22.04 16.16
N SER A 199 11.77 22.27 16.87
CA SER A 199 12.03 23.53 17.60
C SER A 199 12.04 24.76 16.67
N ASN A 200 12.30 24.59 15.37
CA ASN A 200 12.49 25.64 14.40
C ASN A 200 11.42 25.63 13.28
N LEU A 201 10.54 24.63 13.26
CA LEU A 201 9.54 24.42 12.20
C LEU A 201 8.18 24.07 12.76
N ARG A 202 7.12 24.62 12.17
CA ARG A 202 5.75 24.14 12.37
C ARG A 202 5.55 22.84 11.59
N VAL A 203 5.93 21.71 12.21
CA VAL A 203 5.89 20.40 11.57
C VAL A 203 5.15 19.38 12.43
N CYS A 204 4.48 18.45 11.79
CA CYS A 204 3.90 17.26 12.42
C CYS A 204 4.25 16.00 11.65
N ILE A 205 4.11 14.85 12.31
CA ILE A 205 4.30 13.52 11.74
C ILE A 205 2.94 12.87 11.56
N VAL A 206 2.69 12.35 10.36
CA VAL A 206 1.45 11.64 10.04
C VAL A 206 1.76 10.21 9.65
N ARG A 207 1.14 9.24 10.33
CA ARG A 207 1.40 7.81 10.18
C ARG A 207 0.14 7.08 9.72
N PRO A 208 -0.13 7.01 8.41
CA PRO A 208 -1.21 6.16 7.93
C PRO A 208 -0.87 4.68 8.13
N SER A 209 -1.90 3.88 8.40
CA SER A 209 -1.85 2.42 8.32
C SER A 209 -1.79 1.96 6.85
N ILE A 210 -2.29 0.78 6.51
CA ILE A 210 -2.30 0.28 5.13
C ILE A 210 -3.35 1.04 4.33
N VAL A 211 -2.90 1.95 3.47
CA VAL A 211 -3.80 2.76 2.62
C VAL A 211 -4.33 1.91 1.48
N CYS A 212 -5.65 1.78 1.44
CA CYS A 212 -6.42 1.01 0.46
C CYS A 212 -7.16 1.92 -0.53
N PRO A 213 -7.80 1.36 -1.59
CA PRO A 213 -8.57 2.12 -2.56
C PRO A 213 -9.59 3.06 -1.93
N ALA A 214 -10.00 4.08 -2.68
CA ALA A 214 -10.99 5.04 -2.23
C ALA A 214 -12.32 4.36 -1.87
N ASN A 215 -12.92 4.77 -0.75
CA ASN A 215 -14.25 4.30 -0.38
C ASN A 215 -15.32 4.98 -1.26
N ALA A 216 -15.31 6.31 -1.34
CA ALA A 216 -16.31 7.09 -2.06
C ALA A 216 -15.69 8.09 -3.02
N GLU A 217 -14.65 8.81 -2.62
CA GLU A 217 -14.12 9.96 -3.35
C GLU A 217 -12.67 9.80 -3.82
N PRO A 218 -12.30 10.41 -4.94
CA PRO A 218 -13.16 11.09 -5.93
C PRO A 218 -13.89 10.12 -6.86
N VAL A 219 -13.51 8.84 -6.84
CA VAL A 219 -14.14 7.75 -7.59
C VAL A 219 -14.10 6.49 -6.72
N GLU A 220 -15.25 5.86 -6.53
CA GLU A 220 -15.36 4.63 -5.74
C GLU A 220 -14.38 3.55 -6.22
N GLY A 221 -13.65 2.95 -5.28
CA GLY A 221 -12.68 1.90 -5.56
C GLY A 221 -11.43 2.38 -6.31
N TRP A 222 -11.21 3.68 -6.48
CA TRP A 222 -10.04 4.19 -7.20
C TRP A 222 -8.73 3.67 -6.61
N VAL A 223 -7.93 3.11 -7.50
CA VAL A 223 -6.58 2.59 -7.21
C VAL A 223 -5.72 2.64 -8.48
N ASP A 224 -4.44 2.91 -8.37
CA ASP A 224 -3.50 3.00 -9.50
C ASP A 224 -2.29 2.08 -9.38
N SER A 225 -2.30 1.15 -8.42
CA SER A 225 -1.24 0.16 -8.25
C SER A 225 -1.75 -1.14 -7.63
N LEU A 226 -1.05 -2.23 -7.89
CA LEU A 226 -1.32 -3.55 -7.29
C LEU A 226 -0.50 -3.78 -6.00
N ASN A 227 0.01 -2.71 -5.38
CA ASN A 227 0.76 -2.84 -4.14
C ASN A 227 -0.17 -3.21 -2.95
N GLY A 228 0.36 -3.99 -2.02
CA GLY A 228 -0.34 -4.35 -0.80
C GLY A 228 -1.61 -5.18 -1.01
N PRO A 229 -2.68 -4.94 -0.24
CA PRO A 229 -3.89 -5.79 -0.24
C PRO A 229 -4.57 -5.94 -1.59
N VAL A 230 -4.54 -4.90 -2.44
CA VAL A 230 -5.17 -4.96 -3.78
C VAL A 230 -4.52 -6.03 -4.65
N GLY A 231 -3.19 -6.11 -4.65
CA GLY A 231 -2.46 -7.14 -5.40
C GLY A 231 -2.80 -8.55 -4.90
N ILE A 232 -2.91 -8.73 -3.58
CA ILE A 232 -3.31 -10.00 -2.97
C ILE A 232 -4.74 -10.38 -3.40
N MET A 233 -5.68 -9.42 -3.33
CA MET A 233 -7.08 -9.66 -3.72
C MET A 233 -7.20 -10.00 -5.20
N VAL A 234 -6.46 -9.32 -6.08
CA VAL A 234 -6.44 -9.63 -7.52
C VAL A 234 -5.80 -11.01 -7.77
N ALA A 235 -4.65 -11.30 -7.17
CA ALA A 235 -3.96 -12.57 -7.37
C ALA A 235 -4.75 -13.75 -6.75
N GLY A 236 -5.36 -13.55 -5.57
CA GLY A 236 -6.27 -14.51 -4.96
C GLY A 236 -7.52 -14.72 -5.81
N GLY A 237 -8.17 -13.64 -6.27
CA GLY A 237 -9.35 -13.70 -7.12
C GLY A 237 -9.12 -14.31 -8.51
N LYS A 238 -7.88 -14.29 -9.02
CA LYS A 238 -7.46 -15.01 -10.22
C LYS A 238 -7.01 -16.46 -9.94
N GLY A 239 -7.03 -16.92 -8.67
CA GLY A 239 -6.63 -18.25 -8.26
C GLY A 239 -5.11 -18.51 -8.31
N ILE A 240 -4.29 -17.45 -8.34
CA ILE A 240 -2.82 -17.57 -8.32
C ILE A 240 -2.34 -17.85 -6.88
N ILE A 241 -2.89 -17.15 -5.89
CA ILE A 241 -2.59 -17.36 -4.47
C ILE A 241 -3.57 -18.41 -3.92
N ARG A 242 -3.04 -19.53 -3.46
CA ARG A 242 -3.82 -20.66 -2.89
C ARG A 242 -3.58 -20.81 -1.39
N SER A 243 -2.48 -20.29 -0.88
CA SER A 243 -2.14 -20.28 0.53
C SER A 243 -1.29 -19.05 0.85
N MET A 244 -1.53 -18.45 2.01
CA MET A 244 -0.76 -17.33 2.54
C MET A 244 -0.54 -17.53 4.04
N LEU A 245 0.67 -17.25 4.52
CA LEU A 245 0.95 -17.21 5.95
C LEU A 245 0.37 -15.94 6.54
N CYS A 246 -0.71 -16.10 7.32
CA CYS A 246 -1.42 -14.99 7.95
C CYS A 246 -2.21 -15.50 9.14
N ASN A 247 -2.23 -14.74 10.23
CA ASN A 247 -3.12 -15.02 11.36
C ASN A 247 -4.48 -14.37 11.09
N GLY A 248 -5.49 -15.20 10.90
CA GLY A 248 -6.86 -14.77 10.59
C GLY A 248 -7.51 -13.92 11.67
N GLU A 249 -7.13 -14.13 12.93
CA GLU A 249 -7.71 -13.41 14.07
C GLU A 249 -7.10 -12.01 14.29
N TYR A 250 -6.00 -11.67 13.58
CA TYR A 250 -5.36 -10.37 13.70
C TYR A 250 -6.08 -9.32 12.87
N ASN A 251 -6.03 -8.08 13.35
CA ASN A 251 -6.69 -6.95 12.71
C ASN A 251 -6.01 -6.59 11.37
N ALA A 252 -6.85 -6.37 10.37
CA ALA A 252 -6.44 -5.77 9.11
C ALA A 252 -6.45 -4.24 9.28
N GLU A 253 -5.30 -3.69 9.60
CA GLU A 253 -5.13 -2.25 9.81
C GLU A 253 -5.10 -1.51 8.46
N VAL A 254 -6.28 -1.35 7.86
CA VAL A 254 -6.46 -0.72 6.54
C VAL A 254 -7.27 0.56 6.66
N ILE A 255 -6.96 1.54 5.82
CA ILE A 255 -7.72 2.80 5.73
C ILE A 255 -7.96 3.19 4.27
N PRO A 256 -9.18 3.63 3.90
CA PRO A 256 -9.44 4.17 2.56
C PRO A 256 -8.63 5.43 2.29
N VAL A 257 -8.12 5.56 1.05
CA VAL A 257 -7.26 6.69 0.68
C VAL A 257 -7.95 8.05 0.78
N ASP A 258 -9.24 8.12 0.51
CA ASP A 258 -10.05 9.34 0.63
C ASP A 258 -10.15 9.81 2.09
N LEU A 259 -10.44 8.91 3.03
CA LEU A 259 -10.46 9.25 4.45
C LEU A 259 -9.07 9.64 4.97
N ALA A 260 -8.02 8.92 4.52
CA ALA A 260 -6.65 9.28 4.87
C ALA A 260 -6.25 10.66 4.35
N ILE A 261 -6.71 11.04 3.16
CA ILE A 261 -6.45 12.37 2.57
C ILE A 261 -7.27 13.46 3.27
N ASN A 262 -8.54 13.18 3.60
CA ASN A 262 -9.33 14.10 4.41
C ASN A 262 -8.66 14.39 5.75
N GLY A 263 -8.17 13.34 6.43
CA GLY A 263 -7.39 13.49 7.66
C GLY A 263 -6.12 14.32 7.47
N LEU A 264 -5.36 14.11 6.38
CA LEU A 264 -4.18 14.91 6.06
C LEU A 264 -4.50 16.40 5.91
N ILE A 265 -5.57 16.73 5.18
CA ILE A 265 -6.00 18.12 4.97
C ILE A 265 -6.44 18.75 6.28
N THR A 266 -7.22 18.03 7.09
CA THR A 266 -7.68 18.50 8.41
C THR A 266 -6.51 18.71 9.37
N ILE A 267 -5.50 17.81 9.38
CA ILE A 267 -4.27 17.99 10.17
C ILE A 267 -3.54 19.27 9.72
N ALA A 268 -3.42 19.51 8.40
CA ALA A 268 -2.76 20.70 7.89
C ALA A 268 -3.48 21.99 8.33
N TYR A 269 -4.80 21.97 8.27
CA TYR A 269 -5.64 23.08 8.76
C TYR A 269 -5.44 23.31 10.26
N THR A 270 -5.58 22.27 11.07
CA THR A 270 -5.41 22.35 12.53
C THR A 270 -4.02 22.87 12.91
N LEU A 271 -2.95 22.32 12.31
CA LEU A 271 -1.58 22.75 12.56
C LEU A 271 -1.34 24.23 12.17
N GLY A 272 -1.94 24.66 11.05
CA GLY A 272 -1.84 26.03 10.56
C GLY A 272 -2.57 27.05 11.45
N GLN A 273 -3.61 26.64 12.17
CA GLN A 273 -4.41 27.48 13.07
C GLN A 273 -3.88 27.52 14.51
N MET A 274 -2.96 26.65 14.89
CA MET A 274 -2.39 26.68 16.24
C MET A 274 -1.67 27.99 16.50
N GLU A 275 -2.05 28.73 17.53
CA GLU A 275 -1.33 29.93 17.95
C GLU A 275 0.02 29.56 18.55
N GLU A 276 0.02 28.60 19.46
CA GLU A 276 1.23 28.07 20.11
C GLU A 276 1.44 26.60 19.76
N MET A 277 2.67 26.25 19.48
CA MET A 277 3.03 24.86 19.19
C MET A 277 3.18 24.07 20.51
N PRO A 278 2.70 22.80 20.56
CA PRO A 278 2.91 21.94 21.72
C PRO A 278 4.39 21.76 22.06
N LYS A 279 4.71 21.38 23.32
CA LYS A 279 6.10 21.09 23.73
C LYS A 279 6.71 19.91 22.96
N GLU A 280 5.92 18.86 22.72
CA GLU A 280 6.29 17.69 21.92
C GLU A 280 5.72 17.83 20.51
N ILE A 281 6.45 17.31 19.53
CA ILE A 281 5.99 17.29 18.12
C ILE A 281 4.65 16.57 18.00
N PRO A 282 3.64 17.17 17.34
CA PRO A 282 2.37 16.49 17.08
C PRO A 282 2.57 15.28 16.17
N VAL A 283 2.02 14.15 16.55
CA VAL A 283 2.03 12.91 15.79
C VAL A 283 0.62 12.38 15.65
N TYR A 284 0.21 12.00 14.46
CA TYR A 284 -1.14 11.52 14.17
C TYR A 284 -1.09 10.16 13.50
N ASN A 285 -1.69 9.16 14.16
CA ASN A 285 -1.83 7.81 13.59
C ASN A 285 -3.15 7.73 12.82
N ILE A 286 -3.11 7.79 11.49
CA ILE A 286 -4.27 7.64 10.61
C ILE A 286 -4.58 6.14 10.46
N THR A 287 -5.36 5.60 11.38
CA THR A 287 -5.70 4.18 11.49
C THR A 287 -7.20 4.02 11.75
N CYS A 288 -7.70 2.80 11.66
CA CYS A 288 -9.06 2.49 12.06
C CYS A 288 -9.28 2.75 13.56
N ARG A 289 -10.50 3.08 13.94
CA ARG A 289 -10.90 3.14 15.35
C ARG A 289 -10.94 1.74 15.96
N GLU A 290 -10.74 1.63 17.25
CA GLU A 290 -10.86 0.35 17.98
C GLU A 290 -12.24 -0.29 17.80
N THR A 291 -13.28 0.52 17.63
CA THR A 291 -14.68 0.12 17.41
C THR A 291 -14.92 -0.51 16.03
N LYS A 292 -14.02 -0.29 15.05
CA LYS A 292 -14.20 -0.72 13.65
C LYS A 292 -13.04 -1.62 13.16
N ARG A 293 -12.52 -2.46 14.03
CA ARG A 293 -11.49 -3.42 13.65
C ARG A 293 -12.10 -4.60 12.90
N THR A 294 -11.55 -4.90 11.74
CA THR A 294 -11.92 -6.04 10.89
C THR A 294 -10.75 -7.03 10.88
N THR A 295 -10.99 -8.31 11.07
CA THR A 295 -9.94 -9.33 11.07
C THR A 295 -9.53 -9.72 9.63
N TRP A 296 -8.33 -10.27 9.46
CA TRP A 296 -7.89 -10.81 8.16
C TRP A 296 -8.78 -11.93 7.66
N LYS A 297 -9.33 -12.75 8.56
CA LYS A 297 -10.28 -13.81 8.20
C LYS A 297 -11.57 -13.23 7.64
N GLU A 298 -12.13 -12.21 8.29
CA GLU A 298 -13.32 -11.52 7.81
C GLU A 298 -13.09 -10.87 6.43
N VAL A 299 -11.93 -10.22 6.24
CA VAL A 299 -11.53 -9.65 4.94
C VAL A 299 -11.43 -10.75 3.87
N LEU A 300 -10.85 -11.91 4.21
CA LEU A 300 -10.73 -13.03 3.28
C LEU A 300 -12.10 -13.59 2.90
N ASP A 301 -12.96 -13.88 3.87
CA ASP A 301 -14.25 -14.52 3.65
C ASP A 301 -15.19 -13.63 2.81
N LEU A 302 -15.28 -12.35 3.19
CA LEU A 302 -16.03 -11.35 2.42
C LEU A 302 -15.40 -11.09 1.05
N GLY A 303 -14.06 -11.06 0.97
CA GLY A 303 -13.32 -10.90 -0.28
C GLY A 303 -13.56 -12.05 -1.25
N LYS A 304 -13.53 -13.31 -0.78
CA LYS A 304 -13.88 -14.49 -1.60
C LYS A 304 -15.32 -14.41 -2.11
N ALA A 305 -16.29 -14.15 -1.21
CA ALA A 305 -17.69 -14.01 -1.60
C ALA A 305 -17.86 -12.96 -2.70
N THR A 306 -17.20 -11.82 -2.55
CA THR A 306 -17.22 -10.74 -3.53
C THR A 306 -16.53 -11.13 -4.85
N ALA A 307 -15.40 -11.83 -4.81
CA ALA A 307 -14.70 -12.29 -6.01
C ALA A 307 -15.50 -13.35 -6.80
N TYR A 308 -16.36 -14.14 -6.13
CA TYR A 308 -17.30 -15.05 -6.81
C TYR A 308 -18.42 -14.30 -7.52
N GLU A 309 -18.89 -13.20 -6.95
CA GLU A 309 -19.93 -12.36 -7.55
C GLU A 309 -19.38 -11.50 -8.70
N TYR A 310 -18.16 -10.95 -8.51
CA TYR A 310 -17.47 -10.06 -9.47
C TYR A 310 -16.10 -10.64 -9.89
N PRO A 311 -16.06 -11.79 -10.60
CA PRO A 311 -14.80 -12.47 -10.92
C PRO A 311 -13.93 -11.67 -11.87
N PHE A 312 -12.62 -11.84 -11.74
CA PHE A 312 -11.63 -11.32 -12.69
C PHE A 312 -11.63 -12.16 -13.97
N GLU A 313 -11.25 -11.53 -15.09
CA GLU A 313 -10.98 -12.24 -16.34
C GLU A 313 -9.66 -12.99 -16.28
N ALA A 314 -9.49 -13.95 -17.18
CA ALA A 314 -8.27 -14.76 -17.29
C ALA A 314 -7.81 -15.33 -15.93
N GLY A 315 -8.75 -15.86 -15.15
CA GLY A 315 -8.43 -16.62 -13.95
C GLY A 315 -7.58 -17.84 -14.31
N VAL A 316 -6.53 -18.07 -13.53
CA VAL A 316 -5.62 -19.22 -13.72
C VAL A 316 -6.22 -20.47 -13.08
N TRP A 317 -6.89 -20.29 -11.94
CA TRP A 317 -7.54 -21.37 -11.21
C TRP A 317 -8.77 -20.84 -10.45
N TYR A 318 -9.57 -21.77 -9.87
CA TYR A 318 -10.69 -21.40 -9.00
C TYR A 318 -10.17 -20.70 -7.73
N PRO A 319 -10.69 -19.54 -7.34
CA PRO A 319 -10.15 -18.72 -6.25
C PRO A 319 -10.63 -19.19 -4.87
N ASP A 320 -10.15 -20.34 -4.39
CA ASP A 320 -10.46 -20.92 -3.08
C ASP A 320 -9.24 -20.92 -2.13
N GLY A 321 -8.25 -20.09 -2.39
CA GLY A 321 -7.08 -19.93 -1.54
C GLY A 321 -7.45 -19.57 -0.09
N ASP A 322 -6.59 -19.90 0.88
CA ASP A 322 -6.84 -19.68 2.30
C ASP A 322 -5.62 -19.15 3.03
N ILE A 323 -5.83 -18.65 4.25
CA ILE A 323 -4.79 -18.19 5.15
C ILE A 323 -4.51 -19.23 6.24
N THR A 324 -3.27 -19.33 6.70
CA THR A 324 -2.88 -20.29 7.73
C THR A 324 -1.65 -19.81 8.50
N MET A 325 -1.51 -20.23 9.74
CA MET A 325 -0.28 -20.09 10.54
C MET A 325 0.59 -21.36 10.49
N ASN A 326 0.08 -22.47 9.97
CA ASN A 326 0.83 -23.72 9.85
C ASN A 326 1.81 -23.65 8.66
N LYS A 327 3.10 -23.48 8.97
CA LYS A 327 4.16 -23.36 7.96
C LYS A 327 4.31 -24.60 7.08
N THR A 328 4.19 -25.82 7.66
CA THR A 328 4.30 -27.08 6.92
C THR A 328 3.18 -27.23 5.91
N TYR A 329 1.95 -27.01 6.36
CA TYR A 329 0.78 -27.01 5.47
C TYR A 329 0.92 -25.97 4.35
N HIS A 330 1.31 -24.74 4.70
CA HIS A 330 1.57 -23.67 3.72
C HIS A 330 2.62 -24.09 2.69
N THR A 331 3.76 -24.64 3.12
CA THR A 331 4.83 -25.07 2.22
C THR A 331 4.36 -26.15 1.25
N ILE A 332 3.59 -27.15 1.73
CA ILE A 332 3.01 -28.20 0.88
C ILE A 332 2.03 -27.57 -0.14
N CYS A 333 1.16 -26.67 0.30
CA CYS A 333 0.25 -25.96 -0.60
C CYS A 333 1.00 -25.13 -1.66
N VAL A 334 2.07 -24.45 -1.29
CA VAL A 334 2.90 -23.68 -2.22
C VAL A 334 3.56 -24.59 -3.26
N MET A 335 4.11 -25.72 -2.85
CA MET A 335 4.71 -26.68 -3.79
C MET A 335 3.68 -27.26 -4.75
N LEU A 336 2.54 -27.76 -4.23
CA LEU A 336 1.55 -28.48 -5.02
C LEU A 336 0.60 -27.57 -5.81
N PHE A 337 0.23 -26.41 -5.27
CA PHE A 337 -0.82 -25.56 -5.86
C PHE A 337 -0.32 -24.23 -6.40
N HIS A 338 0.93 -23.84 -6.15
CA HIS A 338 1.56 -22.67 -6.74
C HIS A 338 2.59 -23.10 -7.78
N TRP A 339 3.65 -23.82 -7.37
CA TRP A 339 4.79 -24.11 -8.25
C TRP A 339 4.50 -25.21 -9.27
N LEU A 340 3.90 -26.32 -8.88
CA LEU A 340 3.58 -27.40 -9.81
C LEU A 340 2.68 -26.95 -10.96
N PRO A 341 1.58 -26.22 -10.75
CA PRO A 341 0.79 -25.65 -11.85
C PRO A 341 1.56 -24.61 -12.67
N ALA A 342 2.42 -23.80 -12.05
CA ALA A 342 3.20 -22.79 -12.78
C ALA A 342 4.19 -23.44 -13.75
N TYR A 343 4.91 -24.49 -13.33
CA TYR A 343 5.78 -25.26 -14.21
C TYR A 343 4.99 -25.98 -15.30
N PHE A 344 3.84 -26.55 -14.98
CA PHE A 344 2.99 -27.24 -15.96
C PHE A 344 2.46 -26.27 -17.03
N ILE A 345 1.98 -25.10 -16.64
CA ILE A 345 1.52 -24.06 -17.58
C ILE A 345 2.67 -23.59 -18.46
N ASP A 346 3.84 -23.30 -17.89
CA ASP A 346 5.00 -22.85 -18.67
C ASP A 346 5.53 -23.95 -19.59
N PHE A 347 5.41 -25.22 -19.21
CA PHE A 347 5.70 -26.38 -20.08
C PHE A 347 4.73 -26.43 -21.28
N LEU A 348 3.42 -26.29 -21.03
CA LEU A 348 2.44 -26.24 -22.13
C LEU A 348 2.69 -25.04 -23.06
N MET A 349 2.97 -23.87 -22.51
CA MET A 349 3.30 -22.67 -23.31
C MET A 349 4.53 -22.91 -24.18
N PHE A 350 5.56 -23.60 -23.65
CA PHE A 350 6.73 -23.99 -24.41
C PHE A 350 6.37 -24.95 -25.55
N CYS A 351 5.56 -26.01 -25.30
CA CYS A 351 5.11 -26.96 -26.32
C CYS A 351 4.34 -26.29 -27.46
N PHE A 352 3.58 -25.23 -27.16
CA PHE A 352 2.82 -24.44 -28.15
C PHE A 352 3.61 -23.26 -28.75
N GLY A 353 4.93 -23.17 -28.52
CA GLY A 353 5.78 -22.11 -29.05
C GLY A 353 5.49 -20.71 -28.46
N GLN A 354 4.81 -20.64 -27.32
CA GLN A 354 4.46 -19.39 -26.66
C GLN A 354 5.47 -18.99 -25.58
N LYS A 355 5.52 -17.70 -25.24
CA LYS A 355 6.42 -17.21 -24.18
C LYS A 355 5.98 -17.70 -22.80
N ARG A 356 6.90 -18.32 -22.09
CA ARG A 356 6.72 -18.73 -20.68
C ARG A 356 6.58 -17.48 -19.81
N PHE A 357 5.61 -17.47 -18.89
CA PHE A 357 5.32 -16.31 -18.04
C PHE A 357 4.90 -16.68 -16.61
N MET A 358 4.36 -17.90 -16.40
CA MET A 358 3.70 -18.24 -15.13
C MET A 358 4.69 -18.37 -13.97
N CYS A 359 5.86 -18.99 -14.19
CA CYS A 359 6.91 -19.07 -13.18
C CYS A 359 7.41 -17.67 -12.76
N ARG A 360 7.47 -16.70 -13.71
CA ARG A 360 7.82 -15.31 -13.40
C ARG A 360 6.78 -14.66 -12.50
N ILE A 361 5.49 -14.87 -12.79
CA ILE A 361 4.39 -14.36 -11.95
C ILE A 361 4.47 -15.01 -10.56
N GLN A 362 4.72 -16.32 -10.51
CA GLN A 362 4.81 -17.05 -9.24
C GLN A 362 5.98 -16.57 -8.38
N ASN A 363 7.15 -16.26 -8.98
CA ASN A 363 8.28 -15.65 -8.28
C ASN A 363 7.87 -14.31 -7.65
N MET A 364 7.27 -13.39 -8.44
CA MET A 364 6.82 -12.10 -7.91
C MET A 364 5.80 -12.24 -6.76
N VAL A 365 4.88 -13.20 -6.88
CA VAL A 365 3.89 -13.47 -5.83
C VAL A 365 4.57 -14.02 -4.58
N THR A 366 5.47 -14.99 -4.72
CA THR A 366 6.20 -15.60 -3.59
C THR A 366 7.05 -14.55 -2.86
N GLU A 367 7.79 -13.73 -3.59
CA GLU A 367 8.57 -12.61 -3.03
C GLU A 367 7.66 -11.62 -2.30
N GLY A 368 6.57 -11.18 -2.95
CA GLY A 368 5.60 -10.27 -2.35
C GLY A 368 4.97 -10.82 -1.07
N LEU A 369 4.56 -12.09 -1.05
CA LEU A 369 3.99 -12.73 0.13
C LEU A 369 5.01 -12.88 1.26
N SER A 370 6.28 -13.18 0.94
CA SER A 370 7.35 -13.29 1.94
C SER A 370 7.62 -11.96 2.66
N LEU A 371 7.57 -10.85 1.92
CA LEU A 371 7.73 -9.50 2.49
C LEU A 371 6.56 -9.09 3.38
N LEU A 372 5.35 -9.52 3.04
CA LEU A 372 4.15 -9.21 3.80
C LEU A 372 3.99 -10.12 5.02
N GLN A 373 4.63 -11.29 5.04
CA GLN A 373 4.51 -12.28 6.13
C GLN A 373 4.80 -11.69 7.50
N PHE A 374 5.80 -10.81 7.61
CA PHE A 374 6.11 -10.14 8.87
C PHE A 374 4.90 -9.39 9.44
N PHE A 375 4.14 -8.73 8.57
CA PHE A 375 2.98 -7.92 8.94
C PHE A 375 1.70 -8.74 9.13
N THR A 376 1.55 -9.83 8.41
CA THR A 376 0.34 -10.68 8.48
C THR A 376 0.38 -11.72 9.61
N THR A 377 1.57 -11.94 10.19
CA THR A 377 1.77 -12.88 11.31
C THR A 377 2.04 -12.19 12.65
N ARG A 378 1.87 -10.88 12.72
CA ARG A 378 1.97 -10.04 13.93
C ARG A 378 0.79 -9.10 14.02
N GLN A 379 0.53 -8.63 15.24
CA GLN A 379 -0.51 -7.66 15.52
C GLN A 379 0.10 -6.42 16.17
N TRP A 380 -0.47 -5.28 15.87
CA TRP A 380 -0.18 -4.00 16.49
C TRP A 380 -1.45 -3.35 16.98
N ASP A 381 -1.34 -2.59 18.05
CA ASP A 381 -2.40 -1.73 18.57
C ASP A 381 -1.99 -0.26 18.35
N PHE A 382 -2.55 0.34 17.30
CA PHE A 382 -2.28 1.73 16.95
C PHE A 382 -3.25 2.66 17.68
N LYS A 383 -2.75 3.41 18.67
CA LYS A 383 -3.53 4.45 19.36
C LYS A 383 -3.63 5.69 18.49
N SER A 384 -4.84 6.22 18.30
CA SER A 384 -5.15 7.33 17.40
C SER A 384 -5.99 8.42 18.05
N HIS A 385 -5.80 8.65 19.35
CA HIS A 385 -6.60 9.61 20.13
C HIS A 385 -6.45 11.05 19.63
N GLN A 386 -5.21 11.49 19.33
CA GLN A 386 -4.95 12.83 18.80
C GLN A 386 -5.58 12.98 17.41
N TYR A 387 -5.42 11.97 16.54
CA TYR A 387 -6.03 11.97 15.22
C TYR A 387 -7.57 12.04 15.29
N GLN A 388 -8.19 11.27 16.18
CA GLN A 388 -9.65 11.29 16.33
C GLN A 388 -10.17 12.62 16.88
N ALA A 389 -9.41 13.27 17.78
CA ALA A 389 -9.79 14.56 18.36
C ALA A 389 -9.83 15.69 17.31
N ILE A 390 -9.07 15.58 16.21
CA ILE A 390 -9.02 16.64 15.18
C ILE A 390 -10.39 16.86 14.53
N ALA A 391 -11.20 15.83 14.37
CA ALA A 391 -12.53 15.94 13.79
C ALA A 391 -13.44 16.93 14.55
N GLN A 392 -13.16 17.15 15.85
CA GLN A 392 -13.90 18.10 16.68
C GLN A 392 -13.63 19.57 16.32
N HIS A 393 -12.56 19.85 15.57
CA HIS A 393 -12.22 21.20 15.11
C HIS A 393 -12.88 21.58 13.78
N LEU A 394 -13.57 20.64 13.13
CA LEU A 394 -14.30 20.90 11.88
C LEU A 394 -15.69 21.44 12.16
N THR A 395 -16.13 22.37 11.32
CA THR A 395 -17.55 22.76 11.27
C THR A 395 -18.41 21.58 10.81
N PRO A 396 -19.72 21.55 11.07
CA PRO A 396 -20.58 20.50 10.54
C PRO A 396 -20.51 20.36 9.01
N GLU A 397 -20.41 21.49 8.30
CA GLU A 397 -20.28 21.53 6.84
C GLU A 397 -18.95 20.95 6.36
N ASP A 398 -17.84 21.34 7.00
CA ASP A 398 -16.51 20.82 6.68
C ASP A 398 -16.40 19.33 7.00
N ASN A 399 -17.05 18.86 8.07
CA ASN A 399 -17.04 17.45 8.44
C ASN A 399 -17.76 16.57 7.41
N VAL A 400 -18.71 17.11 6.65
CA VAL A 400 -19.32 16.41 5.51
C VAL A 400 -18.34 16.31 4.34
N ILE A 401 -17.61 17.40 4.06
CA ILE A 401 -16.66 17.48 2.94
C ILE A 401 -15.38 16.68 3.24
N PHE A 402 -14.84 16.82 4.46
CA PHE A 402 -13.58 16.21 4.89
C PHE A 402 -13.80 15.11 5.92
N THR A 403 -14.86 14.31 5.74
CA THR A 403 -15.18 13.24 6.70
C THR A 403 -13.99 12.31 6.94
N MET A 404 -13.74 12.00 8.21
CA MET A 404 -12.75 11.02 8.67
C MET A 404 -13.44 9.82 9.35
N ASP A 405 -14.75 9.69 9.18
CA ASP A 405 -15.57 8.68 9.85
C ASP A 405 -15.43 7.31 9.18
N VAL A 406 -14.62 6.44 9.77
CA VAL A 406 -14.45 5.04 9.35
C VAL A 406 -15.61 4.16 9.81
N ASP A 407 -16.35 4.56 10.86
CA ASP A 407 -17.43 3.75 11.41
C ASP A 407 -18.65 3.69 10.47
N ALA A 408 -18.83 4.73 9.65
CA ALA A 408 -19.87 4.76 8.61
C ALA A 408 -19.63 3.78 7.45
N ILE A 409 -18.45 3.17 7.34
CA ILE A 409 -18.11 2.28 6.21
C ILE A 409 -18.69 0.89 6.44
N ASN A 410 -19.50 0.40 5.51
CA ASN A 410 -19.87 -1.01 5.45
C ASN A 410 -18.72 -1.83 4.83
N THR A 411 -18.13 -2.76 5.61
CA THR A 411 -16.96 -3.54 5.20
C THR A 411 -17.21 -4.35 3.92
N LYS A 412 -18.39 -4.96 3.77
CA LYS A 412 -18.75 -5.73 2.57
C LYS A 412 -18.82 -4.85 1.32
N ASP A 413 -19.46 -3.70 1.41
CA ASP A 413 -19.58 -2.75 0.30
C ASP A 413 -18.20 -2.18 -0.05
N TYR A 414 -17.37 -1.90 0.94
CA TYR A 414 -16.02 -1.41 0.71
C TYR A 414 -15.14 -2.45 0.00
N LEU A 415 -15.19 -3.72 0.41
CA LEU A 415 -14.47 -4.80 -0.28
C LEU A 415 -14.96 -4.97 -1.72
N ARG A 416 -16.28 -4.81 -1.97
CA ARG A 416 -16.82 -4.79 -3.33
C ARG A 416 -16.20 -3.66 -4.16
N ARG A 417 -16.10 -2.44 -3.61
CA ARG A 417 -15.45 -1.29 -4.27
C ARG A 417 -13.97 -1.57 -4.56
N ILE A 418 -13.24 -2.17 -3.63
CA ILE A 418 -11.84 -2.56 -3.83
C ILE A 418 -11.68 -3.55 -5.00
N ILE A 419 -12.50 -4.59 -5.05
CA ILE A 419 -12.43 -5.62 -6.10
C ILE A 419 -12.81 -5.02 -7.46
N LEU A 420 -13.89 -4.26 -7.52
CA LEU A 420 -14.30 -3.58 -8.75
C LEU A 420 -13.28 -2.54 -9.21
N GLY A 421 -12.69 -1.79 -8.28
CA GLY A 421 -11.61 -0.85 -8.57
C GLY A 421 -10.36 -1.53 -9.09
N GLY A 422 -9.93 -2.63 -8.43
CA GLY A 422 -8.81 -3.46 -8.91
C GLY A 422 -9.05 -4.00 -10.31
N ARG A 423 -10.28 -4.48 -10.57
CA ARG A 423 -10.71 -4.94 -11.89
C ARG A 423 -10.63 -3.84 -12.95
N GLN A 424 -11.27 -2.69 -12.69
CA GLN A 424 -11.41 -1.61 -13.68
C GLN A 424 -10.11 -0.81 -13.89
N PHE A 425 -9.47 -0.39 -12.81
CA PHE A 425 -8.37 0.57 -12.88
C PHE A 425 -6.99 -0.09 -12.99
N CYS A 426 -6.77 -1.23 -12.34
CA CYS A 426 -5.51 -1.95 -12.41
C CYS A 426 -5.48 -2.99 -13.54
N MET A 427 -6.52 -3.82 -13.63
CA MET A 427 -6.59 -4.90 -14.62
C MET A 427 -7.18 -4.45 -15.96
N ARG A 428 -7.82 -3.27 -16.01
CA ARG A 428 -8.50 -2.72 -17.20
C ARG A 428 -9.60 -3.64 -17.75
N GLU A 429 -10.28 -4.34 -16.85
CA GLU A 429 -11.38 -5.24 -17.16
C GLU A 429 -12.71 -4.51 -16.92
N PRO A 430 -13.45 -4.08 -17.97
CA PRO A 430 -14.71 -3.35 -17.82
C PRO A 430 -15.82 -4.24 -17.23
N LEU A 431 -16.84 -3.62 -16.62
CA LEU A 431 -17.96 -4.37 -16.04
C LEU A 431 -18.78 -5.14 -17.09
N SER A 432 -18.76 -4.72 -18.34
CA SER A 432 -19.43 -5.41 -19.45
C SER A 432 -18.92 -6.83 -19.70
N THR A 433 -17.70 -7.17 -19.22
CA THR A 433 -17.11 -8.50 -19.39
C THR A 433 -17.44 -9.47 -18.24
N LEU A 434 -18.16 -9.02 -17.20
CA LEU A 434 -18.57 -9.86 -16.07
C LEU A 434 -19.34 -11.14 -16.48
N PRO A 435 -20.29 -11.14 -17.42
CA PRO A 435 -20.96 -12.37 -17.83
C PRO A 435 -19.99 -13.45 -18.31
N LYS A 436 -19.00 -13.05 -19.13
CA LYS A 436 -17.93 -13.96 -19.62
C LYS A 436 -17.06 -14.46 -18.47
N ALA A 437 -16.65 -13.59 -17.56
CA ALA A 437 -15.84 -13.95 -16.40
C ALA A 437 -16.57 -14.92 -15.46
N ARG A 438 -17.88 -14.78 -15.29
CA ARG A 438 -18.71 -15.71 -14.49
C ARG A 438 -18.80 -17.10 -15.14
N ILE A 439 -18.89 -17.20 -16.46
CA ILE A 439 -18.86 -18.48 -17.18
C ILE A 439 -17.50 -19.15 -16.97
N GLN A 440 -16.41 -18.39 -17.13
CA GLN A 440 -15.06 -18.89 -16.88
C GLN A 440 -14.89 -19.39 -15.44
N LEU A 441 -15.40 -18.66 -14.45
CA LEU A 441 -15.35 -19.05 -13.05
C LEU A 441 -16.05 -20.39 -12.79
N LYS A 442 -17.24 -20.59 -13.40
CA LYS A 442 -17.98 -21.87 -13.30
C LYS A 442 -17.18 -23.03 -13.91
N PHE A 443 -16.53 -22.81 -15.05
CA PHE A 443 -15.67 -23.81 -15.66
C PHE A 443 -14.48 -24.15 -14.75
N LEU A 444 -13.80 -23.14 -14.21
CA LEU A 444 -12.69 -23.32 -13.26
C LEU A 444 -13.13 -24.04 -11.98
N TYR A 445 -14.36 -23.80 -11.51
CA TYR A 445 -14.93 -24.54 -10.37
C TYR A 445 -15.03 -26.02 -10.64
N VAL A 446 -15.60 -26.40 -11.79
CA VAL A 446 -15.73 -27.83 -12.18
C VAL A 446 -14.34 -28.45 -12.32
N LEU A 447 -13.42 -27.77 -13.00
CA LEU A 447 -12.04 -28.22 -13.16
C LEU A 447 -11.32 -28.44 -11.81
N ASP A 448 -11.50 -27.52 -10.86
CA ASP A 448 -10.94 -27.63 -9.51
C ASP A 448 -11.49 -28.86 -8.77
N LYS A 449 -12.80 -29.12 -8.86
CA LYS A 449 -13.41 -30.28 -8.21
C LYS A 449 -12.94 -31.60 -8.82
N VAL A 450 -12.84 -31.66 -10.16
CA VAL A 450 -12.33 -32.85 -10.86
C VAL A 450 -10.84 -33.08 -10.50
N ALA A 451 -10.02 -32.03 -10.51
CA ALA A 451 -8.61 -32.14 -10.13
C ALA A 451 -8.42 -32.61 -8.68
N LYS A 452 -9.20 -32.07 -7.74
CA LYS A 452 -9.16 -32.49 -6.32
C LYS A 452 -9.60 -33.94 -6.15
N ALA A 453 -10.68 -34.34 -6.82
CA ALA A 453 -11.15 -35.75 -6.78
C ALA A 453 -10.10 -36.70 -7.35
N PHE A 454 -9.47 -36.34 -8.46
CA PHE A 454 -8.39 -37.13 -9.07
C PHE A 454 -7.16 -37.20 -8.15
N MET A 455 -6.74 -36.12 -7.52
CA MET A 455 -5.64 -36.14 -6.55
C MET A 455 -5.95 -37.04 -5.33
N LEU A 456 -7.16 -36.95 -4.79
CA LEU A 456 -7.59 -37.82 -3.70
C LEU A 456 -7.58 -39.30 -4.10
N TYR A 457 -8.06 -39.61 -5.30
CA TYR A 457 -7.98 -40.96 -5.87
C TYR A 457 -6.53 -41.45 -5.98
N LEU A 458 -5.63 -40.64 -6.52
CA LEU A 458 -4.21 -40.97 -6.64
C LEU A 458 -3.55 -41.21 -5.26
N MET A 459 -3.84 -40.35 -4.29
CA MET A 459 -3.32 -40.52 -2.93
C MET A 459 -3.84 -41.80 -2.28
N ALA A 460 -5.12 -42.08 -2.40
CA ALA A 460 -5.72 -43.34 -1.89
C ALA A 460 -5.13 -44.55 -2.59
N TRP A 461 -5.00 -44.51 -3.91
CA TRP A 461 -4.39 -45.58 -4.69
C TRP A 461 -2.92 -45.82 -4.30
N LEU A 462 -2.14 -44.76 -4.14
CA LEU A 462 -0.74 -44.86 -3.71
C LEU A 462 -0.63 -45.42 -2.29
N PHE A 463 -1.46 -44.95 -1.37
CA PHE A 463 -1.52 -45.45 0.01
C PHE A 463 -1.83 -46.94 0.05
N LEU A 464 -2.88 -47.39 -0.64
CA LEU A 464 -3.27 -48.79 -0.72
C LEU A 464 -2.17 -49.67 -1.35
N THR A 465 -1.45 -49.10 -2.33
CA THR A 465 -0.36 -49.83 -2.99
C THR A 465 0.85 -49.98 -2.06
N LEU A 466 1.24 -48.90 -1.38
CA LEU A 466 2.41 -48.90 -0.48
C LEU A 466 2.18 -49.69 0.82
N THR A 467 0.95 -49.71 1.30
CA THR A 467 0.61 -50.47 2.52
C THR A 467 0.29 -51.94 2.25
N GLY A 468 0.24 -52.37 0.99
CA GLY A 468 -0.15 -53.76 0.64
C GLY A 468 -1.64 -54.05 0.81
N LEU A 469 -2.45 -53.04 1.20
CA LEU A 469 -3.89 -53.16 1.44
C LEU A 469 -4.73 -53.21 0.17
N LYS A 470 -4.11 -53.14 -0.99
CA LYS A 470 -4.79 -53.11 -2.29
C LYS A 470 -5.60 -54.40 -2.54
N ALA A 471 -4.99 -55.58 -2.35
CA ALA A 471 -5.68 -56.86 -2.54
C ALA A 471 -6.84 -57.06 -1.59
N PRO A 472 -6.70 -56.88 -0.25
CA PRO A 472 -7.83 -56.99 0.69
C PRO A 472 -9.00 -56.03 0.40
N VAL A 473 -8.70 -54.80 -0.07
CA VAL A 473 -9.73 -53.80 -0.40
C VAL A 473 -10.47 -54.19 -1.69
N TYR A 474 -9.78 -54.71 -2.72
CA TYR A 474 -10.44 -55.18 -3.93
C TYR A 474 -11.31 -56.40 -3.70
N GLU A 475 -10.87 -57.34 -2.84
CA GLU A 475 -11.70 -58.48 -2.40
C GLU A 475 -12.96 -58.00 -1.68
N MET A 476 -12.82 -57.02 -0.75
CA MET A 476 -13.95 -56.48 0.01
C MET A 476 -14.97 -55.74 -0.89
N LEU A 477 -14.52 -55.12 -1.98
CA LEU A 477 -15.37 -54.44 -2.94
C LEU A 477 -15.90 -55.34 -4.05
N GLY A 478 -15.54 -56.61 -4.06
CA GLY A 478 -15.95 -57.58 -5.09
C GLY A 478 -15.32 -57.31 -6.48
N TRP A 479 -14.16 -56.69 -6.51
CA TRP A 479 -13.42 -56.30 -7.72
C TRP A 479 -12.21 -57.20 -8.00
N ALA A 480 -12.06 -58.29 -7.25
CA ALA A 480 -11.02 -59.31 -7.40
C ALA A 480 -11.56 -60.55 -8.13
#